data_54f4570da6e62985605b4efb8e6013a6
#
_entry.id   54f4570da6e62985605b4efb8e6013a6
#
_cell.length_a   1.000
_cell.length_b   1.000
_cell.length_c   1.000
_cell.angle_alpha   90.00
_cell.angle_beta   90.00
_cell.angle_gamma   90.00
#
_symmetry.space_group_name_H-M   'P 1'
#
loop_
_entity.id
_entity.type
_entity.pdbx_description
1 polymer ?
#
loop_
_entity_poly.entity_id
_entity_poly.type
_entity_poly.pdbx_seq_one_letter_code
_entity_poly.pdbx_strand_id
1 'polypeptide(L)'
;MRARFLALAPAAALAIPTMAGANTQLPVTEPVLLPLEPSAYEDDMRSGGPSKDGIPSIDEPEFWSAERGSEYLEPGDRVIGVYRNGEARAYPQRILVWHEIVNDTIGGDNVAVTYCPLTGTALGFKRGETELGVSGRLVNSNLIMFDRETESFWPQILGAAINGRHEGHGLEEFRVFWTTWEQWRERHPQTEVLTTDTGYVRNYRHDPYGEYNPVSGYYEPDSDRIFPVQHEDETYPPKHEIFGFRTGAGAIAVDMDHLADEGALTLEHGEHNYLVLHDDGLGTAWVFRGDESIAAPQDVTFSPAGPEHADLDDLEQVNGFEAMWFAWAAFYPDTRLINGQ
;
A
#
# COMPACT_ATOMS: atom_id res chain seq x y z
N MET A 1 -32.56 -68.13 44.18
CA MET A 1 -32.73 -66.81 43.57
C MET A 1 -31.37 -66.14 43.39
N ARG A 2 -30.87 -66.11 42.18
CA ARG A 2 -29.58 -65.43 41.87
C ARG A 2 -29.91 -64.19 41.07
N ALA A 3 -29.66 -63.01 41.68
CA ALA A 3 -29.78 -61.68 41.00
C ALA A 3 -28.59 -61.48 40.06
N ARG A 4 -28.90 -61.20 38.80
CA ARG A 4 -27.92 -60.77 37.80
C ARG A 4 -27.86 -59.22 37.79
N PHE A 5 -26.71 -58.70 38.15
CA PHE A 5 -26.42 -57.26 37.94
C PHE A 5 -25.99 -57.04 36.49
N LEU A 6 -26.75 -56.23 35.76
CA LEU A 6 -26.31 -55.66 34.44
C LEU A 6 -25.40 -54.45 34.73
N ALA A 7 -24.17 -54.50 34.25
CA ALA A 7 -23.28 -53.36 34.25
C ALA A 7 -23.56 -52.54 33.00
N LEU A 8 -23.96 -51.26 33.14
CA LEU A 8 -23.99 -50.30 32.09
C LEU A 8 -22.56 -49.82 31.83
N ALA A 9 -22.08 -49.92 30.59
CA ALA A 9 -20.85 -49.31 30.14
C ALA A 9 -21.09 -47.82 29.82
N PRO A 10 -20.16 -46.92 30.15
CA PRO A 10 -20.31 -45.51 29.80
C PRO A 10 -20.05 -45.30 28.29
N ALA A 11 -20.96 -44.62 27.63
CA ALA A 11 -20.78 -44.16 26.26
C ALA A 11 -19.70 -43.06 26.23
N ALA A 12 -18.59 -43.32 25.55
CA ALA A 12 -17.58 -42.30 25.26
C ALA A 12 -18.14 -41.35 24.21
N ALA A 13 -18.37 -40.11 24.60
CA ALA A 13 -18.65 -39.03 23.64
C ALA A 13 -17.38 -38.71 22.86
N LEU A 14 -17.36 -38.99 21.55
CA LEU A 14 -16.36 -38.47 20.64
C LEU A 14 -16.55 -36.96 20.55
N ALA A 15 -15.62 -36.20 21.11
CA ALA A 15 -15.49 -34.79 20.82
C ALA A 15 -15.00 -34.65 19.36
N ILE A 16 -15.88 -34.18 18.48
CA ILE A 16 -15.49 -33.74 17.12
C ILE A 16 -14.72 -32.44 17.34
N PRO A 17 -13.46 -32.34 16.90
CA PRO A 17 -12.77 -31.04 16.92
C PRO A 17 -13.54 -30.10 15.98
N THR A 18 -14.12 -29.04 16.51
CA THR A 18 -14.54 -27.90 15.71
C THR A 18 -13.28 -27.33 15.10
N MET A 19 -13.07 -27.57 13.81
CA MET A 19 -12.16 -26.80 13.01
C MET A 19 -12.62 -25.34 13.15
N ALA A 20 -11.82 -24.50 13.80
CA ALA A 20 -12.00 -23.07 13.71
C ALA A 20 -11.93 -22.77 12.22
N GLY A 21 -13.07 -22.38 11.62
CA GLY A 21 -13.10 -21.96 10.22
C GLY A 21 -12.08 -20.84 10.06
N ALA A 22 -11.10 -21.03 9.18
CA ALA A 22 -10.25 -19.96 8.72
C ALA A 22 -11.18 -18.81 8.34
N ASN A 23 -10.89 -17.61 8.86
CA ASN A 23 -11.67 -16.42 8.56
C ASN A 23 -11.45 -16.11 7.08
N THR A 24 -12.34 -16.58 6.22
CA THR A 24 -12.22 -16.50 4.75
C THR A 24 -12.61 -15.14 4.20
N GLN A 25 -13.05 -14.22 5.06
CA GLN A 25 -13.52 -12.90 4.66
C GLN A 25 -12.36 -11.92 4.48
N LEU A 26 -12.57 -10.94 3.58
CA LEU A 26 -11.71 -9.78 3.43
C LEU A 26 -11.52 -9.08 4.80
N PRO A 27 -10.29 -8.89 5.29
CA PRO A 27 -10.05 -8.17 6.52
C PRO A 27 -10.39 -6.69 6.33
N VAL A 28 -11.39 -6.22 7.05
CA VAL A 28 -11.78 -4.80 7.05
C VAL A 28 -11.63 -4.23 8.45
N THR A 29 -11.27 -2.95 8.49
CA THR A 29 -11.20 -2.20 9.76
C THR A 29 -12.60 -1.74 10.18
N GLU A 30 -12.71 -1.17 11.39
CA GLU A 30 -13.86 -0.34 11.75
C GLU A 30 -14.05 0.80 10.74
N PRO A 31 -15.24 1.41 10.67
CA PRO A 31 -15.47 2.54 9.77
C PRO A 31 -14.42 3.64 9.95
N VAL A 32 -13.87 4.12 8.83
CA VAL A 32 -12.84 5.16 8.81
C VAL A 32 -13.45 6.53 8.52
N LEU A 33 -12.84 7.58 9.08
CA LEU A 33 -13.23 8.94 8.75
C LEU A 33 -12.72 9.28 7.35
N LEU A 34 -13.65 9.42 6.41
CA LEU A 34 -13.35 9.87 5.06
C LEU A 34 -13.44 11.40 4.97
N PRO A 35 -12.62 12.05 4.13
CA PRO A 35 -12.70 13.50 3.88
C PRO A 35 -14.06 13.95 3.30
N LEU A 36 -14.68 13.10 2.48
CA LEU A 36 -16.01 13.30 1.92
C LEU A 36 -16.89 12.08 2.19
N GLU A 37 -18.21 12.26 2.10
CA GLU A 37 -19.15 11.15 2.15
C GLU A 37 -18.88 10.15 1.00
N PRO A 38 -19.01 8.83 1.22
CA PRO A 38 -18.77 7.81 0.19
C PRO A 38 -19.47 8.09 -1.14
N SER A 39 -20.73 8.58 -1.09
CA SER A 39 -21.52 8.92 -2.28
C SER A 39 -20.88 10.04 -3.15
N ALA A 40 -20.13 10.97 -2.55
CA ALA A 40 -19.45 12.03 -3.29
C ALA A 40 -18.33 11.48 -4.18
N TYR A 41 -17.66 10.40 -3.74
CA TYR A 41 -16.69 9.70 -4.56
C TYR A 41 -17.38 8.81 -5.61
N GLU A 42 -18.48 8.13 -5.25
CA GLU A 42 -19.24 7.29 -6.17
C GLU A 42 -19.85 8.09 -7.33
N ASP A 43 -20.43 9.25 -7.06
CA ASP A 43 -21.02 10.16 -8.07
C ASP A 43 -19.98 10.71 -9.05
N ASP A 44 -18.71 10.86 -8.62
CA ASP A 44 -17.61 11.34 -9.47
C ASP A 44 -16.78 10.22 -10.11
N MET A 45 -17.19 8.96 -9.97
CA MET A 45 -16.51 7.85 -10.64
C MET A 45 -16.53 8.00 -12.15
N ARG A 46 -15.40 7.77 -12.79
CA ARG A 46 -15.24 7.86 -14.25
C ARG A 46 -14.70 6.56 -14.83
N SER A 47 -14.95 6.35 -16.11
CA SER A 47 -14.32 5.25 -16.83
C SER A 47 -12.85 5.58 -17.08
N GLY A 48 -11.94 4.67 -16.71
CA GLY A 48 -10.51 4.72 -17.06
C GLY A 48 -10.20 4.24 -18.48
N GLY A 49 -11.24 3.78 -19.21
CA GLY A 49 -11.12 3.20 -20.55
C GLY A 49 -11.33 1.69 -20.56
N PRO A 50 -10.52 0.88 -19.86
CA PRO A 50 -10.73 -0.57 -19.74
C PRO A 50 -12.04 -0.91 -19.03
N SER A 51 -12.61 -2.07 -19.34
CA SER A 51 -13.73 -2.63 -18.56
C SER A 51 -13.22 -3.21 -17.24
N LYS A 52 -14.11 -3.62 -16.36
CA LYS A 52 -13.79 -4.42 -15.17
C LYS A 52 -12.93 -5.62 -15.57
N ASP A 53 -11.80 -5.84 -14.88
CA ASP A 53 -10.74 -6.80 -15.22
C ASP A 53 -10.12 -6.63 -16.63
N GLY A 54 -10.37 -5.50 -17.29
CA GLY A 54 -9.71 -5.18 -18.56
C GLY A 54 -8.20 -4.89 -18.41
N ILE A 55 -7.79 -4.47 -17.21
CA ILE A 55 -6.44 -4.56 -16.69
C ILE A 55 -6.47 -5.75 -15.72
N PRO A 56 -5.91 -6.92 -16.10
CA PRO A 56 -6.00 -8.11 -15.25
C PRO A 56 -5.03 -8.03 -14.08
N SER A 57 -5.50 -8.29 -12.86
CA SER A 57 -4.63 -8.55 -11.71
C SER A 57 -3.74 -9.78 -11.94
N ILE A 58 -2.60 -9.84 -11.25
CA ILE A 58 -1.77 -11.05 -11.19
C ILE A 58 -2.17 -11.81 -9.93
N ASP A 59 -2.82 -12.97 -10.10
CA ASP A 59 -3.39 -13.74 -8.99
C ASP A 59 -2.56 -14.98 -8.64
N GLU A 60 -1.66 -15.38 -9.54
CA GLU A 60 -0.68 -16.48 -9.37
C GLU A 60 0.74 -15.95 -9.69
N PRO A 61 1.33 -15.07 -8.84
CA PRO A 61 2.62 -14.47 -9.15
C PRO A 61 3.78 -15.47 -9.06
N GLU A 62 4.69 -15.39 -10.00
CA GLU A 62 5.95 -16.13 -10.01
C GLU A 62 7.14 -15.19 -9.74
N PHE A 63 8.19 -15.72 -9.12
CA PHE A 63 9.32 -14.91 -8.69
C PHE A 63 10.67 -15.47 -9.18
N TRP A 64 11.61 -14.56 -9.46
CA TRP A 64 13.01 -14.83 -9.70
C TRP A 64 13.84 -14.57 -8.45
N SER A 65 15.05 -15.15 -8.37
CA SER A 65 16.06 -14.71 -7.41
C SER A 65 16.53 -13.28 -7.71
N ALA A 66 17.13 -12.62 -6.72
CA ALA A 66 17.69 -11.28 -6.88
C ALA A 66 18.74 -11.20 -8.02
N GLU A 67 19.56 -12.24 -8.21
CA GLU A 67 20.55 -12.28 -9.30
C GLU A 67 19.86 -12.25 -10.67
N ARG A 68 18.84 -13.09 -10.86
CA ARG A 68 18.09 -13.14 -12.11
C ARG A 68 17.28 -11.86 -12.33
N GLY A 69 16.71 -11.29 -11.27
CA GLY A 69 16.05 -9.98 -11.33
C GLY A 69 16.98 -8.89 -11.83
N SER A 70 18.26 -8.91 -11.41
CA SER A 70 19.30 -7.97 -11.83
C SER A 70 19.75 -8.14 -13.29
N GLU A 71 19.43 -9.24 -13.96
CA GLU A 71 19.62 -9.40 -15.41
C GLU A 71 18.51 -8.69 -16.19
N TYR A 72 17.38 -8.41 -15.54
CA TYR A 72 16.20 -7.79 -16.14
C TYR A 72 16.03 -6.32 -15.76
N LEU A 73 16.32 -5.96 -14.51
CA LEU A 73 16.16 -4.62 -13.94
C LEU A 73 17.48 -3.87 -13.92
N GLU A 74 17.44 -2.60 -14.30
CA GLU A 74 18.55 -1.65 -14.12
C GLU A 74 18.54 -1.13 -12.67
N PRO A 75 19.68 -0.66 -12.12
CA PRO A 75 19.78 -0.15 -10.75
C PRO A 75 18.72 0.89 -10.38
N GLY A 76 18.46 1.84 -11.27
CA GLY A 76 17.49 2.93 -11.07
C GLY A 76 16.04 2.60 -11.40
N ASP A 77 15.72 1.35 -11.81
CA ASP A 77 14.32 0.97 -12.07
C ASP A 77 13.50 1.00 -10.78
N ARG A 78 12.30 1.56 -10.84
CA ARG A 78 11.39 1.61 -9.69
C ARG A 78 10.78 0.23 -9.38
N VAL A 79 10.78 -0.09 -8.11
CA VAL A 79 10.14 -1.29 -7.57
C VAL A 79 9.27 -0.92 -6.37
N ILE A 80 8.23 -1.72 -6.14
CA ILE A 80 7.50 -1.71 -4.87
C ILE A 80 8.09 -2.85 -4.04
N GLY A 81 8.79 -2.50 -2.97
CA GLY A 81 9.36 -3.45 -2.04
C GLY A 81 8.36 -3.85 -0.96
N VAL A 82 8.36 -5.12 -0.57
CA VAL A 82 7.60 -5.64 0.56
C VAL A 82 8.50 -6.51 1.42
N TYR A 83 8.57 -6.19 2.72
CA TYR A 83 9.22 -7.02 3.72
C TYR A 83 8.20 -7.44 4.78
N ARG A 84 7.97 -8.74 4.91
CA ARG A 84 6.98 -9.29 5.85
C ARG A 84 7.45 -10.62 6.42
N ASN A 85 7.38 -10.75 7.75
CA ASN A 85 7.65 -11.99 8.46
C ASN A 85 8.99 -12.66 8.05
N GLY A 86 10.02 -11.85 7.74
CA GLY A 86 11.34 -12.32 7.33
C GLY A 86 11.52 -12.58 5.83
N GLU A 87 10.47 -12.43 5.02
CA GLU A 87 10.52 -12.56 3.57
C GLU A 87 10.52 -11.17 2.90
N ALA A 88 11.33 -11.02 1.84
CA ALA A 88 11.42 -9.80 1.04
C ALA A 88 11.04 -10.08 -0.41
N ARG A 89 10.20 -9.22 -1.00
CA ARG A 89 9.82 -9.28 -2.42
C ARG A 89 9.86 -7.90 -3.06
N ALA A 90 10.24 -7.88 -4.34
CA ALA A 90 10.20 -6.70 -5.18
C ALA A 90 9.20 -6.90 -6.32
N TYR A 91 8.34 -5.92 -6.53
CA TYR A 91 7.37 -5.90 -7.61
C TYR A 91 7.76 -4.75 -8.55
N PRO A 92 8.37 -5.04 -9.73
CA PRO A 92 8.81 -4.01 -10.65
C PRO A 92 7.65 -3.15 -11.16
N GLN A 93 7.79 -1.83 -11.06
CA GLN A 93 6.79 -0.87 -11.52
C GLN A 93 6.40 -1.12 -12.98
N ARG A 94 7.38 -1.42 -13.85
CA ARG A 94 7.17 -1.72 -15.28
C ARG A 94 6.30 -2.95 -15.55
N ILE A 95 6.10 -3.83 -14.54
CA ILE A 95 5.13 -4.93 -14.60
C ILE A 95 3.78 -4.43 -14.08
N LEU A 96 3.78 -3.75 -12.92
CA LEU A 96 2.55 -3.31 -12.29
C LEU A 96 1.82 -2.22 -13.09
N VAL A 97 2.48 -1.44 -13.93
CA VAL A 97 1.82 -0.48 -14.83
C VAL A 97 0.82 -1.14 -15.80
N TRP A 98 0.95 -2.47 -16.04
CA TRP A 98 0.08 -3.25 -16.90
C TRP A 98 -0.96 -4.08 -16.16
N HIS A 99 -0.82 -4.19 -14.83
CA HIS A 99 -1.63 -5.09 -14.00
C HIS A 99 -2.26 -4.39 -12.79
N GLU A 100 -1.66 -3.32 -12.31
CA GLU A 100 -2.08 -2.49 -11.16
C GLU A 100 -2.20 -3.23 -9.83
N ILE A 101 -2.50 -4.53 -9.82
CA ILE A 101 -2.69 -5.35 -8.60
C ILE A 101 -1.97 -6.69 -8.74
N VAL A 102 -1.25 -7.09 -7.68
CA VAL A 102 -0.71 -8.44 -7.49
C VAL A 102 -1.31 -9.02 -6.21
N ASN A 103 -2.11 -10.06 -6.34
CA ASN A 103 -2.61 -10.85 -5.21
C ASN A 103 -1.58 -11.93 -4.88
N ASP A 104 -0.94 -11.82 -3.73
CA ASP A 104 0.21 -12.66 -3.35
C ASP A 104 0.02 -13.27 -1.95
N THR A 105 0.95 -14.16 -1.58
CA THR A 105 1.13 -14.66 -0.22
C THR A 105 2.60 -14.51 0.15
N ILE A 106 2.91 -13.65 1.13
CA ILE A 106 4.27 -13.38 1.60
C ILE A 106 4.37 -13.53 3.12
N GLY A 107 5.36 -14.28 3.58
CA GLY A 107 5.55 -14.56 5.01
C GLY A 107 4.33 -15.23 5.67
N GLY A 108 3.52 -15.94 4.89
CA GLY A 108 2.29 -16.60 5.33
C GLY A 108 1.04 -15.71 5.37
N ASP A 109 1.16 -14.44 5.00
CA ASP A 109 0.03 -13.49 4.90
C ASP A 109 -0.44 -13.34 3.46
N ASN A 110 -1.75 -13.45 3.23
CA ASN A 110 -2.37 -13.13 1.95
C ASN A 110 -2.52 -11.62 1.81
N VAL A 111 -1.91 -11.07 0.76
CA VAL A 111 -1.78 -9.62 0.55
C VAL A 111 -2.12 -9.24 -0.89
N ALA A 112 -2.49 -7.98 -1.08
CA ALA A 112 -2.55 -7.34 -2.39
C ALA A 112 -1.54 -6.19 -2.41
N VAL A 113 -0.61 -6.22 -3.36
CA VAL A 113 0.31 -5.13 -3.66
C VAL A 113 -0.25 -4.38 -4.86
N THR A 114 -0.51 -3.09 -4.69
CA THR A 114 -1.24 -2.29 -5.67
C THR A 114 -0.42 -1.10 -6.14
N TYR A 115 -0.59 -0.73 -7.40
CA TYR A 115 0.05 0.43 -8.01
C TYR A 115 -0.90 1.15 -8.95
N CYS A 116 -1.03 2.46 -8.79
CA CYS A 116 -1.75 3.31 -9.74
C CYS A 116 -0.76 4.21 -10.49
N PRO A 117 -0.51 4.00 -11.79
CA PRO A 117 0.44 4.80 -12.55
C PRO A 117 0.01 6.25 -12.70
N LEU A 118 -1.30 6.52 -12.71
CA LEU A 118 -1.84 7.86 -12.87
C LEU A 118 -1.58 8.76 -11.66
N THR A 119 -1.40 8.20 -10.48
CA THR A 119 -1.20 8.94 -9.22
C THR A 119 0.17 8.68 -8.58
N GLY A 120 0.98 7.78 -9.18
CA GLY A 120 2.29 7.40 -8.66
C GLY A 120 2.21 6.73 -7.29
N THR A 121 1.10 6.07 -6.95
CA THR A 121 0.85 5.52 -5.62
C THR A 121 1.01 4.02 -5.57
N ALA A 122 1.73 3.53 -4.56
CA ALA A 122 1.83 2.12 -4.22
C ALA A 122 1.31 1.88 -2.80
N LEU A 123 0.37 0.94 -2.64
CA LEU A 123 -0.19 0.57 -1.34
C LEU A 123 -0.31 -0.95 -1.21
N GLY A 124 -0.18 -1.43 0.02
CA GLY A 124 -0.35 -2.83 0.39
C GLY A 124 -1.56 -3.04 1.27
N PHE A 125 -2.37 -4.06 0.96
CA PHE A 125 -3.57 -4.41 1.71
C PHE A 125 -3.57 -5.88 2.08
N LYS A 126 -4.00 -6.23 3.30
CA LYS A 126 -4.33 -7.62 3.63
C LYS A 126 -5.64 -7.98 2.94
N ARG A 127 -5.69 -9.14 2.31
CA ARG A 127 -6.84 -9.56 1.51
C ARG A 127 -7.59 -10.80 2.05
N GLY A 128 -7.06 -11.47 3.08
CA GLY A 128 -7.59 -12.76 3.51
C GLY A 128 -7.58 -13.77 2.36
N GLU A 129 -8.68 -14.47 2.17
CA GLU A 129 -8.84 -15.40 1.03
C GLU A 129 -9.43 -14.72 -0.22
N THR A 130 -9.81 -13.44 -0.11
CA THR A 130 -10.42 -12.68 -1.22
C THR A 130 -9.33 -12.06 -2.09
N GLU A 131 -9.52 -12.03 -3.40
CA GLU A 131 -8.68 -11.30 -4.34
C GLU A 131 -9.24 -9.91 -4.59
N LEU A 132 -8.35 -8.93 -4.80
CA LEU A 132 -8.69 -7.62 -5.30
C LEU A 132 -8.48 -7.57 -6.82
N GLY A 133 -9.36 -6.87 -7.51
CA GLY A 133 -9.30 -6.69 -8.96
C GLY A 133 -9.42 -5.22 -9.36
N VAL A 134 -9.12 -4.94 -10.63
CA VAL A 134 -9.18 -3.61 -11.23
C VAL A 134 -10.57 -3.36 -11.79
N SER A 135 -11.29 -2.35 -11.27
CA SER A 135 -12.68 -2.08 -11.68
C SER A 135 -12.81 -1.43 -13.06
N GLY A 136 -11.73 -0.85 -13.60
CA GLY A 136 -11.75 0.00 -14.79
C GLY A 136 -12.35 1.38 -14.53
N ARG A 137 -12.59 1.72 -13.28
CA ARG A 137 -13.08 3.02 -12.82
C ARG A 137 -11.99 3.78 -12.09
N LEU A 138 -12.12 5.09 -12.11
CA LEU A 138 -11.25 6.06 -11.44
C LEU A 138 -12.09 7.05 -10.65
N VAL A 139 -11.54 7.56 -9.55
CA VAL A 139 -11.96 8.79 -8.88
C VAL A 139 -10.70 9.58 -8.51
N ASN A 140 -10.70 10.88 -8.69
CA ASN A 140 -9.51 11.73 -8.51
C ASN A 140 -8.27 11.20 -9.26
N SER A 141 -8.44 10.70 -10.49
CA SER A 141 -7.41 10.04 -11.30
C SER A 141 -6.85 8.75 -10.69
N ASN A 142 -7.32 8.30 -9.55
CA ASN A 142 -6.81 7.12 -8.84
C ASN A 142 -7.62 5.87 -9.16
N LEU A 143 -6.94 4.74 -9.21
CA LEU A 143 -7.49 3.40 -9.35
C LEU A 143 -8.60 3.14 -8.32
N ILE A 144 -9.75 2.68 -8.79
CA ILE A 144 -10.77 2.05 -7.94
C ILE A 144 -10.62 0.53 -8.08
N MET A 145 -10.21 -0.11 -7.00
CA MET A 145 -10.20 -1.56 -6.88
C MET A 145 -11.62 -2.08 -6.59
N PHE A 146 -11.85 -3.36 -6.77
CA PHE A 146 -13.01 -4.05 -6.22
C PHE A 146 -12.58 -5.36 -5.55
N ASP A 147 -13.29 -5.82 -4.55
CA ASP A 147 -13.11 -7.15 -4.00
C ASP A 147 -13.99 -8.17 -4.73
N ARG A 148 -13.47 -9.38 -4.97
CA ARG A 148 -14.19 -10.42 -5.72
C ARG A 148 -15.28 -11.12 -4.90
N GLU A 149 -15.35 -10.87 -3.58
CA GLU A 149 -16.36 -11.49 -2.72
C GLU A 149 -17.66 -10.67 -2.68
N THR A 150 -17.55 -9.34 -2.47
CA THR A 150 -18.70 -8.47 -2.24
C THR A 150 -18.94 -7.45 -3.34
N GLU A 151 -17.99 -7.33 -4.28
CA GLU A 151 -18.04 -6.34 -5.37
C GLU A 151 -18.03 -4.88 -4.87
N SER A 152 -17.63 -4.64 -3.61
CA SER A 152 -17.48 -3.28 -3.08
C SER A 152 -16.32 -2.57 -3.78
N PHE A 153 -16.43 -1.24 -3.95
CA PHE A 153 -15.42 -0.42 -4.61
C PHE A 153 -14.53 0.29 -3.60
N TRP A 154 -13.22 0.22 -3.84
CA TRP A 154 -12.15 0.68 -2.96
C TRP A 154 -11.20 1.61 -3.72
N PRO A 155 -11.40 2.96 -3.70
CA PRO A 155 -10.36 3.86 -4.19
C PRO A 155 -9.05 3.60 -3.46
N GLN A 156 -7.97 3.35 -4.21
CA GLN A 156 -6.71 2.84 -3.66
C GLN A 156 -6.12 3.78 -2.60
N ILE A 157 -6.07 5.10 -2.87
CA ILE A 157 -5.54 6.11 -1.94
C ILE A 157 -6.37 6.19 -0.65
N LEU A 158 -7.69 6.02 -0.73
CA LEU A 158 -8.53 6.01 0.48
C LEU A 158 -8.33 4.74 1.29
N GLY A 159 -8.08 3.61 0.63
CA GLY A 159 -8.07 2.31 1.29
C GLY A 159 -9.40 1.97 1.97
N ALA A 160 -10.50 2.61 1.55
CA ALA A 160 -11.82 2.46 2.15
C ALA A 160 -12.91 2.28 1.10
N ALA A 161 -13.95 1.52 1.42
CA ALA A 161 -15.07 1.27 0.51
C ALA A 161 -15.97 2.49 0.37
N ILE A 162 -16.27 2.85 -0.87
CA ILE A 162 -17.19 3.96 -1.20
C ILE A 162 -18.60 3.47 -1.53
N ASN A 163 -18.80 2.17 -1.63
CA ASN A 163 -20.13 1.56 -1.82
C ASN A 163 -20.12 0.08 -1.41
N GLY A 164 -21.29 -0.56 -1.55
CA GLY A 164 -21.46 -1.98 -1.37
C GLY A 164 -21.55 -2.40 0.09
N ARG A 165 -21.23 -3.67 0.36
CA ARG A 165 -21.39 -4.27 1.69
C ARG A 165 -20.47 -3.62 2.74
N HIS A 166 -19.31 -3.14 2.33
CA HIS A 166 -18.27 -2.61 3.21
C HIS A 166 -18.21 -1.08 3.21
N GLU A 167 -19.22 -0.38 2.67
CA GLU A 167 -19.22 1.08 2.61
C GLU A 167 -18.82 1.71 3.95
N GLY A 168 -17.85 2.63 3.90
CA GLY A 168 -17.29 3.32 5.05
C GLY A 168 -16.21 2.55 5.83
N HIS A 169 -16.02 1.25 5.60
CA HIS A 169 -14.96 0.47 6.23
C HIS A 169 -13.64 0.58 5.45
N GLY A 170 -12.51 0.50 6.15
CA GLY A 170 -11.17 0.48 5.55
C GLY A 170 -10.69 -0.94 5.27
N LEU A 171 -9.76 -1.09 4.32
CA LEU A 171 -8.92 -2.27 4.21
C LEU A 171 -7.81 -2.22 5.27
N GLU A 172 -7.39 -3.38 5.77
CA GLU A 172 -6.22 -3.45 6.64
C GLU A 172 -4.95 -3.27 5.81
N GLU A 173 -4.29 -2.14 5.98
CA GLU A 173 -3.09 -1.77 5.24
C GLU A 173 -1.82 -2.34 5.87
N PHE A 174 -0.78 -2.47 5.04
CA PHE A 174 0.58 -2.71 5.51
C PHE A 174 1.57 -1.89 4.70
N ARG A 175 2.75 -1.63 5.26
CA ARG A 175 3.79 -0.83 4.62
C ARG A 175 4.34 -1.53 3.38
N VAL A 176 4.37 -0.80 2.27
CA VAL A 176 5.13 -1.10 1.06
C VAL A 176 6.13 0.04 0.81
N PHE A 177 7.18 -0.20 0.02
CA PHE A 177 8.27 0.75 -0.19
C PHE A 177 8.38 1.09 -1.67
N TRP A 178 8.15 2.35 -2.01
CA TRP A 178 8.40 2.89 -3.33
C TRP A 178 9.88 3.31 -3.43
N THR A 179 10.70 2.51 -4.10
CA THR A 179 12.16 2.67 -4.07
C THR A 179 12.78 2.24 -5.41
N THR A 180 14.11 2.30 -5.53
CA THR A 180 14.82 1.76 -6.69
C THR A 180 15.22 0.30 -6.46
N TRP A 181 15.47 -0.42 -7.57
CA TRP A 181 15.94 -1.79 -7.49
C TRP A 181 17.27 -1.91 -6.74
N GLU A 182 18.20 -0.99 -6.96
CA GLU A 182 19.49 -0.95 -6.27
C GLU A 182 19.31 -0.81 -4.75
N GLN A 183 18.57 0.20 -4.30
CA GLN A 183 18.32 0.48 -2.89
C GLN A 183 17.61 -0.71 -2.21
N TRP A 184 16.58 -1.27 -2.88
CA TRP A 184 15.86 -2.41 -2.34
C TRP A 184 16.77 -3.64 -2.19
N ARG A 185 17.53 -3.98 -3.24
CA ARG A 185 18.42 -5.14 -3.24
C ARG A 185 19.58 -4.98 -2.23
N GLU A 186 20.09 -3.78 -2.03
CA GLU A 186 21.11 -3.51 -1.01
C GLU A 186 20.58 -3.78 0.41
N ARG A 187 19.34 -3.33 0.69
CA ARG A 187 18.66 -3.58 1.96
C ARG A 187 18.25 -5.04 2.13
N HIS A 188 17.83 -5.69 1.05
CA HIS A 188 17.29 -7.05 1.02
C HIS A 188 18.01 -7.92 -0.04
N PRO A 189 19.26 -8.34 0.19
CA PRO A 189 20.05 -9.04 -0.82
C PRO A 189 19.49 -10.41 -1.23
N GLN A 190 18.60 -10.99 -0.42
CA GLN A 190 17.94 -12.27 -0.71
C GLN A 190 16.49 -12.10 -1.17
N THR A 191 16.11 -10.88 -1.58
CA THR A 191 14.76 -10.62 -2.10
C THR A 191 14.42 -11.47 -3.31
N GLU A 192 13.16 -11.84 -3.44
CA GLU A 192 12.61 -12.38 -4.68
C GLU A 192 12.02 -11.25 -5.53
N VAL A 193 11.97 -11.41 -6.84
CA VAL A 193 11.50 -10.40 -7.80
C VAL A 193 10.39 -10.97 -8.66
N LEU A 194 9.25 -10.27 -8.73
CA LEU A 194 8.14 -10.66 -9.60
C LEU A 194 8.62 -10.80 -11.05
N THR A 195 8.28 -11.94 -11.69
CA THR A 195 8.71 -12.26 -13.05
C THR A 195 7.81 -11.62 -14.10
N THR A 196 8.30 -11.63 -15.35
CA THR A 196 7.48 -11.31 -16.52
C THR A 196 6.56 -12.44 -16.96
N ASP A 197 6.64 -13.60 -16.31
CA ASP A 197 5.75 -14.74 -16.57
C ASP A 197 4.48 -14.61 -15.71
N THR A 198 3.62 -13.71 -16.13
CA THR A 198 2.40 -13.31 -15.42
C THR A 198 1.15 -14.03 -15.94
N GLY A 199 1.29 -14.95 -16.88
CA GLY A 199 0.18 -15.55 -17.60
C GLY A 199 -0.40 -14.67 -18.73
N TYR A 200 0.10 -13.44 -18.88
CA TYR A 200 -0.38 -12.47 -19.90
C TYR A 200 0.73 -12.03 -20.84
N VAL A 201 0.36 -11.76 -22.08
CA VAL A 201 1.30 -11.22 -23.08
C VAL A 201 1.28 -9.71 -23.03
N ARG A 202 2.34 -9.11 -22.50
CA ARG A 202 2.54 -7.65 -22.41
C ARG A 202 3.98 -7.30 -22.79
N ASN A 203 4.21 -6.06 -23.21
CA ASN A 203 5.57 -5.56 -23.42
C ASN A 203 6.06 -4.86 -22.15
N TYR A 204 6.53 -5.62 -21.16
CA TYR A 204 7.03 -5.09 -19.88
C TYR A 204 8.32 -4.27 -19.97
N ARG A 205 8.90 -4.11 -21.16
CA ARG A 205 10.02 -3.19 -21.42
C ARG A 205 9.55 -1.79 -21.81
N HIS A 206 8.24 -1.60 -21.93
CA HIS A 206 7.63 -0.33 -22.34
C HIS A 206 6.54 0.04 -21.32
N ASP A 207 6.69 1.21 -20.72
CA ASP A 207 5.65 1.83 -19.91
C ASP A 207 4.82 2.75 -20.82
N PRO A 208 3.49 2.57 -20.90
CA PRO A 208 2.64 3.38 -21.78
C PRO A 208 2.53 4.84 -21.33
N TYR A 209 2.93 5.18 -20.11
CA TYR A 209 2.87 6.54 -19.56
C TYR A 209 4.20 7.29 -19.66
N GLY A 210 5.33 6.61 -19.72
CA GLY A 210 6.66 7.21 -19.73
C GLY A 210 7.66 6.34 -18.97
N GLU A 211 8.73 6.97 -18.47
CA GLU A 211 9.78 6.26 -17.73
C GLU A 211 10.10 7.02 -16.43
N TYR A 212 10.49 6.30 -15.38
CA TYR A 212 11.01 6.89 -14.16
C TYR A 212 12.54 7.02 -14.16
N ASN A 213 13.21 6.35 -15.09
CA ASN A 213 14.67 6.37 -15.20
C ASN A 213 15.15 6.33 -16.66
N PRO A 214 15.51 7.49 -17.25
CA PRO A 214 15.28 8.86 -16.74
C PRO A 214 13.78 9.22 -16.74
N VAL A 215 13.40 10.18 -15.89
CA VAL A 215 12.01 10.65 -15.83
C VAL A 215 11.59 11.26 -17.17
N SER A 216 10.45 10.80 -17.69
CA SER A 216 9.91 11.27 -18.98
C SER A 216 8.41 11.04 -19.10
N GLY A 217 7.78 11.71 -20.06
CA GLY A 217 6.37 11.53 -20.41
C GLY A 217 5.42 11.97 -19.30
N TYR A 218 4.48 11.11 -18.94
CA TYR A 218 3.47 11.42 -17.92
C TYR A 218 4.08 11.68 -16.53
N TYR A 219 5.24 11.09 -16.23
CA TYR A 219 5.89 11.21 -14.91
C TYR A 219 6.73 12.48 -14.74
N GLU A 220 6.86 13.31 -15.77
CA GLU A 220 7.51 14.62 -15.63
C GLU A 220 6.72 15.52 -14.66
N PRO A 221 7.36 16.22 -13.72
CA PRO A 221 6.69 16.97 -12.64
C PRO A 221 5.60 17.92 -13.12
N ASP A 222 5.82 18.62 -14.23
CA ASP A 222 4.92 19.63 -14.80
C ASP A 222 3.96 19.07 -15.87
N SER A 223 3.95 17.74 -16.12
CA SER A 223 3.09 17.17 -17.15
C SER A 223 1.61 17.20 -16.73
N ASP A 224 0.72 17.37 -17.70
CA ASP A 224 -0.72 17.43 -17.47
C ASP A 224 -1.29 16.11 -16.91
N ARG A 225 -2.37 16.23 -16.15
CA ARG A 225 -3.19 15.10 -15.71
C ARG A 225 -4.02 14.56 -16.89
N ILE A 226 -4.23 13.26 -16.94
CA ILE A 226 -5.08 12.63 -17.97
C ILE A 226 -6.56 12.70 -17.57
N PHE A 227 -6.86 12.58 -16.27
CA PHE A 227 -8.23 12.58 -15.75
C PHE A 227 -8.44 13.73 -14.74
N PRO A 228 -9.68 14.23 -14.58
CA PRO A 228 -9.98 15.29 -13.64
C PRO A 228 -9.93 14.83 -12.19
N VAL A 229 -9.90 15.79 -11.29
CA VAL A 229 -9.97 15.61 -9.83
C VAL A 229 -11.05 16.49 -9.23
N GLN A 230 -11.56 16.15 -8.04
CA GLN A 230 -12.60 16.90 -7.33
C GLN A 230 -12.06 18.18 -6.69
N HIS A 231 -10.79 18.18 -6.29
CA HIS A 231 -10.10 19.33 -5.72
C HIS A 231 -8.78 19.54 -6.42
N GLU A 232 -8.44 20.80 -6.74
CA GLU A 232 -7.18 21.21 -7.37
C GLU A 232 -6.39 22.06 -6.37
N ASP A 233 -5.10 21.76 -6.26
CA ASP A 233 -4.15 22.52 -5.47
C ASP A 233 -2.87 22.75 -6.28
N GLU A 234 -2.44 24.02 -6.37
CA GLU A 234 -1.32 24.48 -7.19
C GLU A 234 -0.07 24.80 -6.35
N THR A 235 -0.01 24.33 -5.09
CA THR A 235 1.14 24.57 -4.19
C THR A 235 2.42 23.98 -4.77
N TYR A 236 2.31 22.81 -5.42
CA TYR A 236 3.40 22.16 -6.14
C TYR A 236 3.02 21.85 -7.58
N PRO A 237 4.01 21.58 -8.47
CA PRO A 237 3.76 20.91 -9.73
C PRO A 237 2.91 19.65 -9.54
N PRO A 238 2.01 19.31 -10.47
CA PRO A 238 1.04 18.23 -10.25
C PRO A 238 1.66 16.88 -9.82
N LYS A 239 2.83 16.56 -10.37
CA LYS A 239 3.50 15.27 -10.12
C LYS A 239 4.69 15.36 -9.17
N HIS A 240 4.80 16.48 -8.44
CA HIS A 240 5.73 16.56 -7.31
C HIS A 240 5.44 15.44 -6.32
N GLU A 241 6.46 14.67 -5.96
CA GLU A 241 6.32 13.52 -5.05
C GLU A 241 6.34 13.99 -3.59
N ILE A 242 5.34 13.60 -2.84
CA ILE A 242 5.27 13.82 -1.38
C ILE A 242 5.12 12.47 -0.67
N PHE A 243 5.46 12.45 0.60
CA PHE A 243 5.10 11.34 1.47
C PHE A 243 3.90 11.73 2.32
N GLY A 244 2.82 10.96 2.22
CA GLY A 244 1.58 11.23 2.93
C GLY A 244 1.22 10.18 3.95
N PHE A 245 0.62 10.60 5.07
CA PHE A 245 0.04 9.69 6.05
C PHE A 245 -1.25 10.25 6.65
N ARG A 246 -2.11 9.35 7.12
CA ARG A 246 -3.43 9.67 7.68
C ARG A 246 -3.40 9.53 9.19
N THR A 247 -4.13 10.39 9.86
CA THR A 247 -4.27 10.40 11.32
C THR A 247 -5.75 10.49 11.69
N GLY A 248 -6.08 10.31 12.96
CA GLY A 248 -7.44 10.53 13.47
C GLY A 248 -7.92 11.98 13.39
N ALA A 249 -7.00 12.94 13.17
CA ALA A 249 -7.30 14.37 13.09
C ALA A 249 -7.22 14.92 11.65
N GLY A 250 -6.95 14.09 10.65
CA GLY A 250 -6.80 14.48 9.25
C GLY A 250 -5.58 13.85 8.58
N ALA A 251 -5.13 14.45 7.48
CA ALA A 251 -4.01 13.96 6.69
C ALA A 251 -2.82 14.93 6.74
N ILE A 252 -1.62 14.39 6.61
CA ILE A 252 -0.37 15.13 6.60
C ILE A 252 0.40 14.75 5.34
N ALA A 253 0.91 15.75 4.62
CA ALA A 253 1.83 15.59 3.52
C ALA A 253 3.20 16.16 3.93
N VAL A 254 4.26 15.41 3.68
CA VAL A 254 5.63 15.82 3.95
C VAL A 254 6.36 15.92 2.61
N ASP A 255 6.98 17.07 2.37
CA ASP A 255 7.88 17.27 1.25
C ASP A 255 9.13 16.42 1.47
N MET A 256 9.44 15.55 0.51
CA MET A 256 10.52 14.58 0.65
C MET A 256 11.90 15.23 0.58
N ASP A 257 12.07 16.31 -0.18
CA ASP A 257 13.33 17.04 -0.23
C ASP A 257 13.62 17.73 1.12
N HIS A 258 12.58 18.36 1.70
CA HIS A 258 12.70 18.94 3.03
C HIS A 258 13.00 17.88 4.11
N LEU A 259 12.33 16.74 4.08
CA LEU A 259 12.60 15.65 5.02
C LEU A 259 14.01 15.08 4.87
N ALA A 260 14.51 14.95 3.64
CA ALA A 260 15.86 14.48 3.37
C ALA A 260 16.93 15.45 3.92
N ASP A 261 16.70 16.77 3.80
CA ASP A 261 17.60 17.79 4.33
C ASP A 261 17.65 17.79 5.86
N GLU A 262 16.50 17.56 6.53
CA GLU A 262 16.40 17.56 8.00
C GLU A 262 16.74 16.18 8.62
N GLY A 263 16.57 15.08 7.87
CA GLY A 263 16.74 13.69 8.32
C GLY A 263 15.61 13.19 9.23
N ALA A 264 15.04 14.05 10.08
CA ALA A 264 13.93 13.74 10.96
C ALA A 264 13.11 14.98 11.28
N LEU A 265 11.78 14.81 11.36
CA LEU A 265 10.83 15.86 11.72
C LEU A 265 9.96 15.40 12.88
N THR A 266 9.65 16.29 13.80
CA THR A 266 8.66 16.05 14.86
C THR A 266 7.54 17.08 14.76
N LEU A 267 6.31 16.64 14.94
CA LEU A 267 5.13 17.51 14.84
C LEU A 267 4.00 17.04 15.75
N GLU A 268 3.19 18.00 16.21
CA GLU A 268 1.93 17.74 16.89
C GLU A 268 0.78 17.79 15.89
N HIS A 269 -0.13 16.81 15.92
CA HIS A 269 -1.35 16.83 15.12
C HIS A 269 -2.49 16.11 15.83
N GLY A 270 -3.60 16.84 16.06
CA GLY A 270 -4.67 16.37 16.92
C GLY A 270 -4.19 16.18 18.37
N GLU A 271 -4.45 15.03 18.95
CA GLU A 271 -4.07 14.69 20.33
C GLU A 271 -2.73 13.94 20.43
N HIS A 272 -2.01 13.76 19.32
CA HIS A 272 -0.80 12.94 19.25
C HIS A 272 0.40 13.71 18.71
N ASN A 273 1.56 13.18 19.03
CA ASN A 273 2.84 13.61 18.49
C ASN A 273 3.32 12.59 17.45
N TYR A 274 3.98 13.08 16.42
CA TYR A 274 4.50 12.25 15.33
C TYR A 274 5.97 12.53 15.12
N LEU A 275 6.72 11.48 14.84
CA LEU A 275 8.10 11.50 14.36
C LEU A 275 8.09 10.96 12.94
N VAL A 276 8.67 11.72 12.02
CA VAL A 276 8.90 11.31 10.63
C VAL A 276 10.39 11.19 10.42
N LEU A 277 10.87 10.00 10.05
CA LEU A 277 12.28 9.72 9.81
C LEU A 277 12.53 9.52 8.32
N HIS A 278 13.57 10.14 7.77
CA HIS A 278 14.05 9.84 6.44
C HIS A 278 14.90 8.56 6.43
N ASP A 279 14.65 7.69 5.49
CA ASP A 279 15.47 6.49 5.21
C ASP A 279 16.20 6.67 3.89
N ASP A 280 17.43 7.21 3.94
CA ASP A 280 18.30 7.43 2.77
C ASP A 280 18.53 6.14 1.98
N GLY A 281 18.59 4.99 2.66
CA GLY A 281 18.88 3.71 2.04
C GLY A 281 17.76 3.20 1.15
N LEU A 282 16.50 3.60 1.41
CA LEU A 282 15.34 3.27 0.58
C LEU A 282 14.73 4.48 -0.12
N GLY A 283 15.17 5.71 0.21
CA GLY A 283 14.62 6.95 -0.34
C GLY A 283 13.14 7.17 0.05
N THR A 284 12.78 6.85 1.29
CA THR A 284 11.39 6.91 1.78
C THR A 284 11.33 7.45 3.21
N ALA A 285 10.13 7.52 3.78
CA ALA A 285 9.93 7.96 5.16
C ALA A 285 9.30 6.87 6.03
N TRP A 286 9.57 6.95 7.33
CA TRP A 286 8.91 6.18 8.38
C TRP A 286 8.20 7.12 9.33
N VAL A 287 7.00 6.76 9.77
CA VAL A 287 6.20 7.56 10.69
C VAL A 287 5.91 6.79 11.95
N PHE A 288 6.12 7.44 13.08
CA PHE A 288 5.82 6.93 14.41
C PHE A 288 4.91 7.89 15.16
N ARG A 289 4.01 7.36 15.96
CA ARG A 289 3.08 8.11 16.80
C ARG A 289 3.35 7.84 18.27
N GLY A 290 3.24 8.86 19.09
CA GLY A 290 3.26 8.78 20.55
C GLY A 290 2.32 9.81 21.17
N ASP A 291 1.95 9.56 22.43
CA ASP A 291 1.06 10.46 23.21
C ASP A 291 1.82 11.60 23.87
N GLU A 292 3.12 11.40 24.13
CA GLU A 292 4.02 12.42 24.69
C GLU A 292 4.87 13.07 23.61
N SER A 293 5.50 14.20 23.94
CA SER A 293 6.44 14.88 23.03
C SER A 293 7.60 13.94 22.66
N ILE A 294 7.81 13.77 21.35
CA ILE A 294 8.85 12.90 20.81
C ILE A 294 10.06 13.77 20.42
N ALA A 295 11.24 13.42 20.91
CA ALA A 295 12.48 13.96 20.40
C ALA A 295 12.98 13.14 19.20
N ALA A 296 13.51 13.80 18.18
CA ALA A 296 14.14 13.08 17.08
C ALA A 296 15.40 12.36 17.61
N PRO A 297 15.46 11.00 17.54
CA PRO A 297 16.61 10.27 18.01
C PRO A 297 17.83 10.54 17.11
N GLN A 298 19.01 10.50 17.72
CA GLN A 298 20.27 10.54 16.97
C GLN A 298 20.74 9.12 16.69
N ASP A 299 21.53 8.94 15.65
CA ASP A 299 22.17 7.65 15.31
C ASP A 299 21.19 6.47 15.08
N VAL A 300 20.01 6.76 14.47
CA VAL A 300 19.08 5.72 14.02
C VAL A 300 19.75 4.83 12.98
N THR A 301 19.66 3.52 13.18
CA THR A 301 20.11 2.54 12.19
C THR A 301 18.92 1.90 11.48
N PHE A 302 19.14 1.44 10.26
CA PHE A 302 18.06 0.84 9.46
C PHE A 302 18.40 -0.63 9.14
N SER A 303 17.59 -1.53 9.69
CA SER A 303 17.61 -2.95 9.38
C SER A 303 16.67 -3.30 8.23
N PRO A 304 16.64 -4.56 7.77
CA PRO A 304 15.59 -5.02 6.85
C PRO A 304 14.15 -4.80 7.35
N ALA A 305 13.94 -4.79 8.67
CA ALA A 305 12.62 -4.58 9.26
C ALA A 305 12.24 -3.11 9.45
N GLY A 306 13.18 -2.19 9.31
CA GLY A 306 12.98 -0.74 9.47
C GLY A 306 13.97 -0.08 10.42
N PRO A 307 13.68 1.14 10.88
CA PRO A 307 14.54 1.88 11.77
C PRO A 307 14.61 1.24 13.16
N GLU A 308 15.81 1.24 13.74
CA GLU A 308 16.11 0.67 15.05
C GLU A 308 16.73 1.73 15.95
N HIS A 309 16.09 2.05 17.05
CA HIS A 309 16.55 2.89 18.13
C HIS A 309 15.66 2.67 19.36
N ALA A 310 16.22 2.69 20.57
CA ALA A 310 15.47 2.44 21.81
C ALA A 310 14.31 3.41 22.03
N ASP A 311 14.44 4.66 21.56
CA ASP A 311 13.37 5.67 21.67
C ASP A 311 12.18 5.41 20.73
N LEU A 312 12.26 4.42 19.83
CA LEU A 312 11.17 4.00 18.95
C LEU A 312 10.36 2.84 19.50
N ASP A 313 10.89 2.10 20.49
CA ASP A 313 10.28 0.86 20.98
C ASP A 313 8.87 1.04 21.56
N ASP A 314 8.60 2.20 22.15
CA ASP A 314 7.30 2.53 22.76
C ASP A 314 6.37 3.32 21.80
N LEU A 315 6.80 3.59 20.57
CA LEU A 315 6.02 4.33 19.58
C LEU A 315 5.26 3.39 18.65
N GLU A 316 4.09 3.82 18.22
CA GLU A 316 3.30 3.10 17.23
C GLU A 316 3.70 3.52 15.81
N GLN A 317 4.07 2.56 14.98
CA GLN A 317 4.31 2.83 13.56
C GLN A 317 3.01 3.15 12.84
N VAL A 318 3.00 4.25 12.09
CA VAL A 318 1.88 4.69 11.25
C VAL A 318 2.20 4.42 9.80
N ASN A 319 1.24 3.83 9.05
CA ASN A 319 1.42 3.62 7.62
C ASN A 319 1.34 4.96 6.86
N GLY A 320 2.18 5.09 5.85
CA GLY A 320 2.20 6.21 4.92
C GLY A 320 2.73 5.73 3.57
N PHE A 321 2.63 6.56 2.55
CA PHE A 321 3.02 6.21 1.19
C PHE A 321 3.36 7.45 0.37
N GLU A 322 4.16 7.26 -0.67
CA GLU A 322 4.47 8.28 -1.66
C GLU A 322 3.30 8.48 -2.63
N ALA A 323 3.04 9.73 -3.01
CA ALA A 323 2.01 10.10 -3.96
C ALA A 323 2.39 11.35 -4.76
N MET A 324 1.86 11.48 -5.97
CA MET A 324 1.89 12.75 -6.69
C MET A 324 1.01 13.77 -5.97
N TRP A 325 1.49 15.01 -5.84
CA TRP A 325 0.82 16.08 -5.10
C TRP A 325 -0.66 16.27 -5.48
N PHE A 326 -0.95 16.37 -6.79
CA PHE A 326 -2.31 16.58 -7.25
C PHE A 326 -3.29 15.51 -6.77
N ALA A 327 -2.83 14.25 -6.69
CA ALA A 327 -3.66 13.14 -6.27
C ALA A 327 -3.88 13.15 -4.76
N TRP A 328 -2.83 13.40 -3.99
CA TRP A 328 -2.93 13.55 -2.54
C TRP A 328 -3.88 14.69 -2.16
N ALA A 329 -3.66 15.91 -2.70
CA ALA A 329 -4.50 17.07 -2.42
C ALA A 329 -5.96 16.87 -2.85
N ALA A 330 -6.21 16.12 -3.93
CA ALA A 330 -7.57 15.81 -4.38
C ALA A 330 -8.35 14.92 -3.41
N PHE A 331 -7.68 14.02 -2.71
CA PHE A 331 -8.31 13.18 -1.69
C PHE A 331 -8.31 13.84 -0.32
N TYR A 332 -7.30 14.65 -0.01
CA TYR A 332 -7.11 15.27 1.31
C TYR A 332 -6.94 16.79 1.15
N PRO A 333 -8.02 17.54 0.78
CA PRO A 333 -7.92 18.98 0.51
C PRO A 333 -7.51 19.81 1.72
N ASP A 334 -7.80 19.33 2.93
CA ASP A 334 -7.41 19.97 4.20
C ASP A 334 -6.10 19.40 4.76
N THR A 335 -5.26 18.79 3.93
CA THR A 335 -3.99 18.20 4.37
C THR A 335 -3.07 19.25 5.00
N ARG A 336 -2.43 18.90 6.11
CA ARG A 336 -1.34 19.71 6.65
C ARG A 336 -0.06 19.43 5.87
N LEU A 337 0.45 20.43 5.17
CA LEU A 337 1.71 20.34 4.43
C LEU A 337 2.89 20.71 5.34
N ILE A 338 3.94 19.88 5.32
CA ILE A 338 5.22 20.10 6.01
C ILE A 338 6.32 20.22 4.94
N ASN A 339 6.82 21.45 4.73
CA ASN A 339 7.76 21.78 3.64
C ASN A 339 8.83 22.81 4.04
N GLY A 340 9.02 23.05 5.35
CA GLY A 340 10.03 23.98 5.84
C GLY A 340 9.69 25.47 5.69
N GLN A 341 8.48 25.81 5.24
CA GLN A 341 8.03 27.21 5.07
C GLN A 341 7.19 27.71 6.24
#